data_463339cf9b2fc769072ba794b542aa78
#
_entry.id   463339cf9b2fc769072ba794b542aa78
#
_cell.length_a   1.000
_cell.length_b   1.000
_cell.length_c   1.000
_cell.angle_alpha   90.00
_cell.angle_beta   90.00
_cell.angle_gamma   90.00
#
_symmetry.space_group_name_H-M   'P 1'
#
loop_
_entity.id
_entity.type
_entity.pdbx_description
1 polymer ?
#
loop_
_entity_poly.entity_id
_entity_poly.type
_entity_poly.pdbx_seq_one_letter_code
_entity_poly.pdbx_strand_id
1 'polypeptide(L)' 'MDKVMFEKCKRASFIKLPGDDWSRVDGFDPEEQMLYVHDEDSGEEYSFDMNDLKDAIFYEIKEIKNV' A
#
# COMPACT_ATOMS: atom_id res chain seq x y z
N MET A 1 -15.86 1.93 -9.04
CA MET A 1 -14.48 2.10 -8.54
C MET A 1 -14.46 3.09 -7.40
N ASP A 2 -13.80 2.76 -6.31
CA ASP A 2 -13.61 3.66 -5.18
C ASP A 2 -12.38 4.55 -5.45
N LYS A 3 -12.64 5.80 -5.82
CA LYS A 3 -11.56 6.74 -6.15
C LYS A 3 -10.67 7.07 -4.95
N VAL A 4 -11.24 7.11 -3.77
CA VAL A 4 -10.48 7.38 -2.54
C VAL A 4 -9.49 6.25 -2.28
N MET A 5 -9.95 5.01 -2.36
CA MET A 5 -9.11 3.83 -2.17
C MET A 5 -8.03 3.74 -3.26
N PHE A 6 -8.41 4.03 -4.50
CA PHE A 6 -7.47 4.03 -5.63
C PHE A 6 -6.31 5.01 -5.39
N GLU A 7 -6.63 6.23 -4.95
CA GLU A 7 -5.61 7.23 -4.66
C GLU A 7 -4.74 6.84 -3.46
N LYS A 8 -5.33 6.24 -2.43
CA LYS A 8 -4.56 5.74 -1.30
C LYS A 8 -3.54 4.69 -1.73
N CYS A 9 -3.95 3.75 -2.58
CA CYS A 9 -3.06 2.71 -3.09
C CYS A 9 -1.94 3.30 -3.94
N LYS A 10 -2.25 4.29 -4.78
CA LYS A 10 -1.26 4.95 -5.61
C LYS A 10 -0.18 5.68 -4.82
N ARG A 11 -0.55 6.24 -3.67
CA ARG A 11 0.34 7.11 -2.89
C ARG A 11 1.00 6.45 -1.70
N ALA A 12 0.51 5.28 -1.30
CA ALA A 12 0.98 4.64 -0.09
C ALA A 12 2.45 4.22 -0.21
N SER A 13 3.18 4.46 0.86
CA SER A 13 4.55 3.94 1.01
C SER A 13 4.55 2.69 1.88
N PHE A 14 3.62 2.63 2.83
CA PHE A 14 3.44 1.48 3.73
C PHE A 14 1.96 1.23 3.93
N ILE A 15 1.62 -0.04 4.17
CA ILE A 15 0.27 -0.41 4.60
C ILE A 15 0.35 -1.31 5.82
N LYS A 16 -0.71 -1.30 6.61
CA LYS A 16 -0.87 -2.20 7.74
C LYS A 16 -2.28 -2.76 7.71
N LEU A 17 -2.37 -4.08 7.68
CA LEU A 17 -3.65 -4.78 7.78
C LEU A 17 -3.94 -5.10 9.24
N PRO A 18 -5.24 -5.28 9.61
CA PRO A 18 -5.58 -5.65 10.98
C PRO A 18 -4.88 -6.94 11.40
N GLY A 19 -4.21 -6.90 12.54
CA GLY A 19 -3.49 -8.05 13.07
C GLY A 19 -2.12 -8.30 12.49
N ASP A 20 -1.71 -7.55 11.49
CA ASP A 20 -0.40 -7.67 10.86
C ASP A 20 0.49 -6.48 11.16
N ASP A 21 1.78 -6.63 10.88
CA ASP A 21 2.74 -5.53 10.95
C ASP A 21 2.71 -4.70 9.66
N TRP A 22 3.45 -3.60 9.67
CA TRP A 22 3.59 -2.74 8.50
C TRP A 22 4.31 -3.47 7.37
N SER A 23 3.78 -3.32 6.16
CA SER A 23 4.41 -3.80 4.94
C SER A 23 4.75 -2.62 4.05
N ARG A 24 5.89 -2.73 3.35
CA ARG A 24 6.31 -1.69 2.42
C ARG A 24 5.66 -1.90 1.06
N VAL A 25 5.16 -0.81 0.49
CA VAL A 25 4.54 -0.87 -0.83
C VAL A 25 5.62 -0.84 -1.91
N ASP A 26 5.63 -1.85 -2.77
CA ASP A 26 6.55 -1.94 -3.89
C ASP A 26 5.99 -1.29 -5.15
N GLY A 27 4.67 -1.36 -5.32
CA GLY A 27 4.03 -0.76 -6.46
C GLY A 27 2.53 -1.04 -6.49
N PHE A 28 1.85 -0.33 -7.35
CA PHE A 28 0.42 -0.50 -7.56
C PHE A 28 0.13 -0.56 -9.05
N ASP A 29 -0.56 -1.62 -9.48
CA ASP A 29 -1.01 -1.77 -10.86
C ASP A 29 -2.42 -1.19 -10.98
N PRO A 30 -2.59 -0.03 -11.66
CA PRO A 30 -3.89 0.60 -11.76
C PRO A 30 -4.87 -0.17 -12.65
N GLU A 31 -4.40 -0.93 -13.61
CA GLU A 31 -5.28 -1.71 -14.49
C GLU A 31 -5.85 -2.92 -13.78
N GLU A 32 -5.00 -3.66 -13.08
CA GLU A 32 -5.40 -4.84 -12.33
C GLU A 32 -5.94 -4.48 -10.95
N GLN A 33 -5.71 -3.25 -10.51
CA GLN A 33 -6.07 -2.77 -9.17
C GLN A 33 -5.44 -3.63 -8.07
N MET A 34 -4.17 -3.99 -8.28
CA MET A 34 -3.39 -4.82 -7.37
C MET A 34 -2.29 -4.01 -6.70
N LEU A 35 -2.19 -4.16 -5.39
CA LEU A 35 -1.13 -3.54 -4.62
C LEU A 35 -0.09 -4.61 -4.26
N TYR A 36 1.16 -4.33 -4.58
CA TYR A 36 2.28 -5.23 -4.31
C TYR A 36 3.08 -4.69 -3.14
N VAL A 37 3.29 -5.54 -2.15
CA VAL A 37 3.98 -5.17 -0.92
C VAL A 37 4.94 -6.26 -0.50
N HIS A 38 5.83 -5.93 0.42
CA HIS A 38 6.67 -6.94 1.07
C HIS A 38 6.77 -6.64 2.56
N ASP A 39 6.94 -7.71 3.33
CA ASP A 39 7.19 -7.60 4.77
C ASP A 39 8.62 -7.13 4.98
N GLU A 40 8.80 -6.08 5.80
CA GLU A 40 10.12 -5.50 6.03
C GLU A 40 11.06 -6.46 6.78
N ASP A 41 10.52 -7.31 7.63
CA ASP A 41 11.33 -8.22 8.44
C ASP A 41 11.69 -9.50 7.70
N SER A 42 10.71 -10.15 7.08
CA SER A 42 10.92 -11.44 6.41
C SER A 42 11.30 -11.31 4.94
N GLY A 43 10.94 -10.19 4.31
CA GLY A 43 11.10 -9.99 2.89
C GLY A 43 10.08 -10.72 2.04
N GLU A 44 9.09 -11.37 2.65
CA GLU A 44 8.03 -12.04 1.90
C GLU A 44 7.20 -11.05 1.11
N GLU A 45 6.90 -11.41 -0.13
CA GLU A 45 6.13 -10.58 -1.04
C GLU A 45 4.67 -11.00 -1.05
N TYR A 46 3.79 -10.01 -1.05
CA TYR A 46 2.35 -10.22 -1.08
C TYR A 46 1.72 -9.30 -2.13
N SER A 47 0.57 -9.73 -2.63
CA SER A 47 -0.25 -8.88 -3.48
C SER A 47 -1.68 -8.88 -2.95
N PHE A 48 -2.32 -7.72 -2.99
CA PHE A 48 -3.69 -7.56 -2.52
C PHE A 48 -4.52 -6.88 -3.58
N ASP A 49 -5.74 -7.38 -3.79
CA ASP A 49 -6.73 -6.65 -4.57
C ASP A 49 -7.13 -5.39 -3.80
N MET A 50 -7.28 -4.30 -4.50
CA MET A 50 -7.66 -3.02 -3.90
C MET A 50 -8.91 -3.15 -3.00
N ASN A 51 -9.86 -4.00 -3.40
CA ASN A 51 -11.09 -4.20 -2.64
C ASN A 51 -10.88 -4.92 -1.31
N ASP A 52 -9.77 -5.62 -1.15
CA ASP A 52 -9.45 -6.33 0.10
C ASP A 52 -8.77 -5.44 1.13
N LEU A 53 -8.56 -4.17 0.80
CA LEU A 53 -7.81 -3.24 1.64
C LEU A 53 -8.69 -2.26 2.41
N LYS A 54 -9.97 -2.59 2.61
CA LYS A 54 -10.93 -1.70 3.26
C LYS A 54 -10.53 -1.30 4.67
N ASP A 55 -9.95 -2.24 5.42
CA ASP A 55 -9.57 -2.01 6.81
C ASP A 55 -8.07 -1.72 6.97
N ALA A 56 -7.35 -1.59 5.88
CA ALA A 56 -5.92 -1.29 5.90
C ALA A 56 -5.67 0.15 6.30
N ILE A 57 -4.57 0.36 7.01
CA ILE A 57 -4.06 1.69 7.31
C ILE A 57 -2.97 2.00 6.28
N PHE A 58 -3.07 3.16 5.65
CA PHE A 58 -2.13 3.59 4.63
C PHE A 58 -1.25 4.71 5.18
N TYR A 59 0.03 4.64 4.88
CA TYR A 59 0.98 5.67 5.25
C TYR A 59 1.72 6.14 4.00
N GLU A 60 1.71 7.46 3.79
CA GLU A 60 2.41 8.09 2.67
C GLU A 60 3.59 8.89 3.21
N ILE A 61 4.78 8.58 2.69
CA ILE A 61 5.97 9.37 3.02
C ILE A 61 6.00 10.57 2.09
N LYS A 62 5.97 11.77 2.67
CA LYS A 62 6.09 13.00 1.89
C LYS A 62 7.53 13.49 2.00
N GLU A 63 8.20 13.55 0.86
CA GLU A 63 9.51 14.13 0.80
C GLU A 63 9.42 15.64 0.88
N ILE A 64 10.11 16.20 1.87
CA ILE A 64 10.28 17.63 1.96
C ILE A 64 11.56 17.95 1.21
N LYS A 65 11.41 18.58 0.04
CA LYS A 65 12.57 19.04 -0.71
C LYS A 65 13.01 20.37 -0.12
N ASN A 66 14.13 20.34 0.54
CA ASN A 66 14.81 21.58 0.91
C ASN A 66 15.55 22.09 -0.31
N VAL A 67 15.11 23.22 -0.77
CA VAL A 67 15.75 23.89 -1.88
C VAL A 67 16.76 24.88 -1.34
#